data_b722cfb997acfc2828618b528398a94d
#
_entry.id   b722cfb997acfc2828618b528398a94d
#
_cell.length_a   1.000
_cell.length_b   1.000
_cell.length_c   1.000
_cell.angle_alpha   90.00
_cell.angle_beta   90.00
_cell.angle_gamma   90.00
#
_symmetry.space_group_name_H-M   'P 1'
#
loop_
_entity.id
_entity.type
_entity.pdbx_description
1 polymer ?
#
loop_
_entity_poly.entity_id
_entity_poly.type
_entity_poly.pdbx_seq_one_letter_code
_entity_poly.pdbx_strand_id
1 'polypeptide(L)'
;MRASPKVFPGDRDNPLLHLELRPCNIAPIRSQPMSSSPSSFVQRFLPLRLPRVCLAVTGSDPSELLEKAEGLVRDNPFLEFRLDYLPRPGLALPKIKRFFELNPHAVVIATCRRANNGGKFKGTVASQLDLLAKAAGAGCQLVDVELQTATKCRPEQLQKLRTRAALILSFHDFHATKKLDVTLEKMCGRPADFFKIVSTATTLYDNVVMMRLLEKESDRHSLVGLCMGEQGIISRVLGVRAGSAFTFASVSPGEQTAPGQVTAQDLRSVYRIEQVDAATRVYGVVGDPVSHSLSPAIMNTALRRENVNAVYLALHAKTLKDLLACVRDIPIHGLSITMPYKQAILEHLDNTDSHTTKIGACNTVVRAQDGKLYGFNTDTAGVVRPLEQRITLEGARILVLGAGGAARAAVFGLKERGCEVFILNRSAAPAQKLARQAKARSVKRPDLRKLSFDVIINATPVGMANTRESPLNENEINARYVFDMIYDPAETRLMKMAKERGAQVIPGIEMFVQQAARQFEIWTGKPAPWDDMLRVVTIALQERAAKAAAKK
;
A
#
# COMPACT_ATOMS: atom_id res chain seq x y z
N MET A 1 37.70 -1.03 -0.01
CA MET A 1 37.74 -1.90 1.19
C MET A 1 36.31 -1.95 1.75
N ARG A 2 35.64 -3.08 1.67
CA ARG A 2 34.28 -3.25 2.22
C ARG A 2 34.40 -3.46 3.73
N ALA A 3 33.92 -2.50 4.52
CA ALA A 3 33.84 -2.65 5.96
C ALA A 3 32.82 -3.74 6.30
N SER A 4 33.24 -4.77 6.98
CA SER A 4 32.39 -5.81 7.53
C SER A 4 31.36 -5.20 8.51
N PRO A 5 30.10 -5.61 8.50
CA PRO A 5 29.10 -5.08 9.42
C PRO A 5 29.48 -5.42 10.86
N LYS A 6 29.65 -4.40 11.69
CA LYS A 6 29.86 -4.58 13.14
C LYS A 6 28.59 -5.16 13.75
N VAL A 7 28.69 -6.37 14.28
CA VAL A 7 27.64 -7.03 15.08
C VAL A 7 27.50 -6.27 16.41
N PHE A 8 26.27 -5.87 16.74
CA PHE A 8 26.00 -5.12 17.96
C PHE A 8 26.15 -6.00 19.22
N PRO A 9 26.60 -5.46 20.36
CA PRO A 9 26.73 -6.23 21.61
C PRO A 9 25.44 -6.82 22.16
N GLY A 10 24.26 -6.29 21.79
CA GLY A 10 22.94 -6.83 22.19
C GLY A 10 22.37 -7.89 21.24
N ASP A 11 22.98 -8.11 20.06
CA ASP A 11 22.52 -9.11 19.09
C ASP A 11 23.02 -10.53 19.41
N ARG A 12 24.06 -10.69 20.24
CA ARG A 12 24.68 -12.00 20.53
C ARG A 12 23.84 -12.89 21.46
N ASP A 13 22.98 -12.29 22.29
CA ASP A 13 22.22 -13.02 23.30
C ASP A 13 20.71 -13.08 23.01
N ASN A 14 20.28 -12.76 21.78
CA ASN A 14 18.88 -12.85 21.40
C ASN A 14 18.58 -14.24 20.82
N PRO A 15 17.96 -15.16 21.60
CA PRO A 15 17.64 -16.51 21.15
C PRO A 15 16.65 -16.52 19.97
N LEU A 16 15.99 -15.40 19.69
CA LEU A 16 15.07 -15.25 18.55
C LEU A 16 15.78 -15.00 17.21
N LEU A 17 17.05 -14.56 17.22
CA LEU A 17 17.88 -14.47 16.00
C LEU A 17 18.36 -15.83 15.51
N HIS A 18 18.36 -16.85 16.37
CA HIS A 18 18.68 -18.24 16.05
C HIS A 18 17.44 -19.09 15.77
N LEU A 19 16.23 -18.54 15.94
CA LEU A 19 15.08 -19.13 15.30
C LEU A 19 15.38 -19.10 13.81
N GLU A 20 15.62 -20.28 13.21
CA GLU A 20 15.68 -20.42 11.76
C GLU A 20 14.39 -19.83 11.21
N LEU A 21 14.44 -18.55 10.79
CA LEU A 21 13.38 -17.88 10.04
C LEU A 21 13.34 -18.51 8.63
N ARG A 22 13.23 -19.84 8.60
CA ARG A 22 12.88 -20.53 7.35
C ARG A 22 11.50 -20.00 6.97
N PRO A 23 11.29 -19.68 5.70
CA PRO A 23 9.99 -19.18 5.25
C PRO A 23 8.92 -20.16 5.73
N CYS A 24 7.87 -19.64 6.34
CA CYS A 24 6.72 -20.42 6.72
C CYS A 24 6.24 -21.19 5.47
N ASN A 25 6.41 -22.51 5.45
CA ASN A 25 5.73 -23.37 4.53
C ASN A 25 4.26 -23.45 4.98
N ILE A 26 3.55 -22.31 4.90
CA ILE A 26 2.11 -22.35 4.79
C ILE A 26 1.89 -23.19 3.55
N ALA A 27 1.25 -24.35 3.73
CA ALA A 27 0.97 -25.26 2.63
C ALA A 27 0.56 -24.42 1.43
N PRO A 28 1.22 -24.55 0.27
CA PRO A 28 0.90 -23.74 -0.87
C PRO A 28 -0.61 -23.87 -1.06
N ILE A 29 -1.33 -22.76 -0.98
CA ILE A 29 -2.69 -22.68 -1.48
C ILE A 29 -2.53 -23.28 -2.86
N ARG A 30 -3.10 -24.44 -3.08
CA ARG A 30 -2.79 -25.37 -4.17
C ARG A 30 -2.45 -24.61 -5.44
N SER A 31 -1.19 -24.52 -5.77
CA SER A 31 -0.71 -24.05 -7.06
C SER A 31 -0.94 -25.15 -8.08
N GLN A 32 -2.18 -25.33 -8.47
CA GLN A 32 -2.41 -25.91 -9.78
C GLN A 32 -2.20 -24.77 -10.79
N PRO A 33 -1.41 -25.00 -11.84
CA PRO A 33 -1.37 -24.07 -12.96
C PRO A 33 -2.81 -23.90 -13.43
N MET A 34 -3.22 -22.66 -13.76
CA MET A 34 -4.55 -22.35 -14.29
C MET A 34 -4.93 -23.37 -15.38
N SER A 35 -5.69 -24.40 -15.02
CA SER A 35 -6.12 -25.46 -15.94
C SER A 35 -7.48 -25.17 -16.59
N SER A 36 -8.10 -24.02 -16.30
CA SER A 36 -9.19 -23.53 -17.13
C SER A 36 -8.60 -22.71 -18.28
N SER A 37 -8.11 -23.38 -19.31
CA SER A 37 -7.95 -22.76 -20.62
C SER A 37 -9.29 -22.07 -20.94
N PRO A 38 -9.29 -20.77 -21.36
CA PRO A 38 -10.49 -20.13 -21.86
C PRO A 38 -11.14 -21.07 -22.88
N SER A 39 -12.46 -21.22 -22.84
CA SER A 39 -13.16 -22.09 -23.79
C SER A 39 -12.68 -21.76 -25.21
N SER A 40 -12.60 -22.74 -26.09
CA SER A 40 -12.14 -22.56 -27.48
C SER A 40 -12.84 -21.39 -28.22
N PHE A 41 -13.99 -20.99 -27.72
CA PHE A 41 -14.76 -19.85 -28.18
C PHE A 41 -14.13 -18.49 -27.80
N VAL A 42 -13.61 -18.35 -26.58
CA VAL A 42 -12.97 -17.12 -26.07
C VAL A 42 -11.62 -16.89 -26.74
N GLN A 43 -10.91 -17.96 -27.10
CA GLN A 43 -9.63 -17.90 -27.81
C GLN A 43 -9.73 -17.28 -29.21
N ARG A 44 -10.94 -17.14 -29.78
CA ARG A 44 -11.14 -16.42 -31.05
C ARG A 44 -10.93 -14.93 -30.93
N PHE A 45 -11.10 -14.35 -29.74
CA PHE A 45 -11.08 -12.90 -29.52
C PHE A 45 -9.91 -12.45 -28.70
N LEU A 46 -9.33 -13.33 -27.86
CA LEU A 46 -8.35 -12.97 -26.85
C LEU A 46 -7.03 -13.70 -27.05
N PRO A 47 -5.90 -13.08 -26.66
CA PRO A 47 -4.63 -13.77 -26.59
C PRO A 47 -4.69 -14.90 -25.54
N LEU A 48 -3.80 -15.88 -25.65
CA LEU A 48 -3.68 -17.01 -24.70
C LEU A 48 -3.58 -16.59 -23.23
N ARG A 49 -2.97 -15.43 -22.99
CA ARG A 49 -2.90 -14.79 -21.66
C ARG A 49 -3.22 -13.33 -21.76
N LEU A 50 -4.19 -12.88 -21.00
CA LEU A 50 -4.44 -11.46 -20.79
C LEU A 50 -3.36 -10.86 -19.88
N PRO A 51 -2.93 -9.62 -20.13
CA PRO A 51 -2.14 -8.87 -19.16
C PRO A 51 -2.90 -8.76 -17.83
N ARG A 52 -2.17 -8.78 -16.72
CA ARG A 52 -2.78 -8.74 -15.38
C ARG A 52 -3.38 -7.39 -15.00
N VAL A 53 -3.06 -6.34 -15.73
CA VAL A 53 -3.54 -4.97 -15.47
C VAL A 53 -4.33 -4.46 -16.65
N CYS A 54 -5.62 -4.21 -16.44
CA CYS A 54 -6.48 -3.49 -17.38
C CYS A 54 -6.54 -2.01 -16.98
N LEU A 55 -6.21 -1.12 -17.91
CA LEU A 55 -6.14 0.31 -17.67
C LEU A 55 -7.44 0.98 -18.08
N ALA A 56 -8.17 1.56 -17.13
CA ALA A 56 -9.43 2.26 -17.41
C ALA A 56 -9.15 3.65 -17.98
N VAL A 57 -9.56 3.87 -19.25
CA VAL A 57 -9.36 5.13 -19.98
C VAL A 57 -10.69 5.86 -20.12
N THR A 58 -10.70 7.12 -19.72
CA THR A 58 -11.84 8.05 -19.84
C THR A 58 -11.47 9.24 -20.70
N GLY A 59 -12.46 9.87 -21.31
CA GLY A 59 -12.30 11.14 -22.03
C GLY A 59 -13.61 11.94 -21.99
N SER A 60 -13.54 13.25 -22.13
CA SER A 60 -14.70 14.15 -22.26
C SER A 60 -15.32 14.09 -23.64
N ASP A 61 -14.52 13.71 -24.64
CA ASP A 61 -14.93 13.49 -26.03
C ASP A 61 -14.17 12.33 -26.67
N PRO A 62 -14.58 11.85 -27.87
CA PRO A 62 -13.93 10.73 -28.55
C PRO A 62 -12.47 10.96 -28.93
N SER A 63 -12.03 12.19 -29.19
CA SER A 63 -10.64 12.48 -29.55
C SER A 63 -9.75 12.33 -28.32
N GLU A 64 -10.11 12.97 -27.21
CA GLU A 64 -9.38 12.85 -25.93
C GLU A 64 -9.26 11.39 -25.47
N LEU A 65 -10.36 10.60 -25.57
CA LEU A 65 -10.33 9.18 -25.21
C LEU A 65 -9.28 8.42 -26.01
N LEU A 66 -9.26 8.60 -27.34
CA LEU A 66 -8.38 7.83 -28.22
C LEU A 66 -6.94 8.35 -28.19
N GLU A 67 -6.70 9.66 -28.09
CA GLU A 67 -5.37 10.23 -27.89
C GLU A 67 -4.71 9.69 -26.60
N LYS A 68 -5.47 9.66 -25.51
CA LYS A 68 -4.99 9.01 -24.26
C LYS A 68 -4.68 7.53 -24.48
N ALA A 69 -5.54 6.80 -25.16
CA ALA A 69 -5.34 5.39 -25.45
C ALA A 69 -4.10 5.14 -26.32
N GLU A 70 -3.88 5.94 -27.36
CA GLU A 70 -2.70 5.87 -28.22
C GLU A 70 -1.39 6.13 -27.45
N GLY A 71 -1.41 7.12 -26.54
CA GLY A 71 -0.26 7.40 -25.67
C GLY A 71 0.05 6.29 -24.65
N LEU A 72 -0.93 5.44 -24.33
CA LEU A 72 -0.81 4.42 -23.29
C LEU A 72 -0.60 3.00 -23.83
N VAL A 73 -1.10 2.70 -25.03
CA VAL A 73 -1.22 1.33 -25.55
C VAL A 73 0.12 0.61 -25.72
N ARG A 74 1.18 1.34 -26.00
CA ARG A 74 2.53 0.77 -26.14
C ARG A 74 3.01 0.07 -24.87
N ASP A 75 2.80 0.71 -23.72
CA ASP A 75 3.23 0.20 -22.42
C ASP A 75 2.10 -0.57 -21.72
N ASN A 76 0.86 -0.36 -22.15
CA ASN A 76 -0.34 -0.95 -21.54
C ASN A 76 -1.27 -1.48 -22.64
N PRO A 77 -1.02 -2.66 -23.21
CA PRO A 77 -1.79 -3.18 -24.34
C PRO A 77 -3.21 -3.62 -23.96
N PHE A 78 -3.58 -3.64 -22.66
CA PHE A 78 -4.90 -4.02 -22.17
C PHE A 78 -5.62 -2.82 -21.57
N LEU A 79 -6.65 -2.32 -22.27
CA LEU A 79 -7.38 -1.10 -21.94
C LEU A 79 -8.88 -1.37 -21.73
N GLU A 80 -9.52 -0.54 -20.91
CA GLU A 80 -11.00 -0.42 -20.84
C GLU A 80 -11.40 0.96 -21.36
N PHE A 81 -12.18 1.01 -22.44
CA PHE A 81 -12.77 2.27 -22.93
C PHE A 81 -14.08 2.53 -22.21
N ARG A 82 -14.11 3.59 -21.40
CA ARG A 82 -15.29 4.04 -20.65
C ARG A 82 -16.17 4.92 -21.53
N LEU A 83 -16.92 4.28 -22.43
CA LEU A 83 -17.82 4.95 -23.38
C LEU A 83 -18.94 5.73 -22.69
N ASP A 84 -19.31 5.35 -21.48
CA ASP A 84 -20.31 6.04 -20.67
C ASP A 84 -19.89 7.44 -20.21
N TYR A 85 -18.61 7.79 -20.27
CA TYR A 85 -18.10 9.13 -19.98
C TYR A 85 -18.29 10.11 -21.16
N LEU A 86 -18.52 9.58 -22.36
CA LEU A 86 -18.71 10.38 -23.57
C LEU A 86 -20.17 10.88 -23.67
N PRO A 87 -20.40 12.17 -23.96
CA PRO A 87 -21.77 12.70 -24.18
C PRO A 87 -22.50 12.02 -25.34
N ARG A 88 -21.77 11.64 -26.40
CA ARG A 88 -22.27 10.95 -27.59
C ARG A 88 -21.36 9.76 -27.93
N PRO A 89 -21.48 8.64 -27.19
CA PRO A 89 -20.52 7.52 -27.30
C PRO A 89 -20.45 6.89 -28.70
N GLY A 90 -21.52 6.93 -29.48
CA GLY A 90 -21.55 6.42 -30.86
C GLY A 90 -20.57 7.12 -31.82
N LEU A 91 -20.20 8.38 -31.55
CA LEU A 91 -19.20 9.10 -32.33
C LEU A 91 -17.77 8.59 -32.15
N ALA A 92 -17.51 7.79 -31.10
CA ALA A 92 -16.20 7.18 -30.91
C ALA A 92 -15.95 5.97 -31.82
N LEU A 93 -16.99 5.31 -32.36
CA LEU A 93 -16.87 4.04 -33.07
C LEU A 93 -15.93 4.10 -34.31
N PRO A 94 -16.00 5.09 -35.20
CA PRO A 94 -15.05 5.19 -36.32
C PRO A 94 -13.61 5.37 -35.85
N LYS A 95 -13.40 6.15 -34.79
CA LYS A 95 -12.07 6.36 -34.20
C LYS A 95 -11.54 5.11 -33.52
N ILE A 96 -12.39 4.34 -32.83
CA ILE A 96 -12.03 3.04 -32.24
C ILE A 96 -11.58 2.07 -33.34
N LYS A 97 -12.28 2.01 -34.48
CA LYS A 97 -11.87 1.18 -35.61
C LYS A 97 -10.47 1.56 -36.09
N ARG A 98 -10.22 2.85 -36.30
CA ARG A 98 -8.90 3.36 -36.69
C ARG A 98 -7.82 3.07 -35.67
N PHE A 99 -8.14 3.15 -34.36
CA PHE A 99 -7.21 2.81 -33.29
C PHE A 99 -6.70 1.38 -33.42
N PHE A 100 -7.56 0.40 -33.75
CA PHE A 100 -7.14 -1.00 -33.93
C PHE A 100 -6.37 -1.21 -35.25
N GLU A 101 -6.62 -0.44 -36.28
CA GLU A 101 -5.81 -0.46 -37.51
C GLU A 101 -4.36 -0.06 -37.21
N LEU A 102 -4.16 0.87 -36.28
CA LEU A 102 -2.83 1.35 -35.87
C LEU A 102 -2.20 0.50 -34.75
N ASN A 103 -3.03 -0.15 -33.93
CA ASN A 103 -2.61 -0.89 -32.73
C ASN A 103 -3.23 -2.30 -32.70
N PRO A 104 -2.87 -3.20 -33.62
CA PRO A 104 -3.50 -4.52 -33.77
C PRO A 104 -3.25 -5.48 -32.57
N HIS A 105 -2.26 -5.18 -31.75
CA HIS A 105 -1.93 -5.94 -30.53
C HIS A 105 -2.72 -5.51 -29.28
N ALA A 106 -3.47 -4.39 -29.38
CA ALA A 106 -4.26 -3.88 -28.29
C ALA A 106 -5.43 -4.81 -27.96
N VAL A 107 -5.68 -5.03 -26.68
CA VAL A 107 -6.88 -5.72 -26.16
C VAL A 107 -7.74 -4.69 -25.44
N VAL A 108 -9.00 -4.57 -25.84
CA VAL A 108 -9.86 -3.51 -25.30
C VAL A 108 -11.20 -4.06 -24.82
N ILE A 109 -11.57 -3.66 -23.61
CA ILE A 109 -12.92 -3.83 -23.04
C ILE A 109 -13.73 -2.58 -23.40
N ALA A 110 -14.84 -2.72 -24.10
CA ALA A 110 -15.81 -1.64 -24.24
C ALA A 110 -16.79 -1.67 -23.05
N THR A 111 -16.82 -0.61 -22.27
CA THR A 111 -17.72 -0.44 -21.13
C THR A 111 -18.61 0.78 -21.35
N CYS A 112 -19.94 0.56 -21.30
CA CYS A 112 -20.93 1.64 -21.33
C CYS A 112 -21.85 1.51 -20.11
N ARG A 113 -21.32 1.83 -18.92
CA ARG A 113 -21.99 1.61 -17.65
C ARG A 113 -23.14 2.58 -17.43
N ARG A 114 -24.29 2.03 -17.04
CA ARG A 114 -25.50 2.83 -16.80
C ARG A 114 -25.39 3.62 -15.48
N ALA A 115 -26.06 4.79 -15.45
CA ALA A 115 -26.00 5.71 -14.30
C ALA A 115 -26.47 5.06 -12.98
N ASN A 116 -27.49 4.20 -13.03
CA ASN A 116 -27.99 3.47 -11.86
C ASN A 116 -27.06 2.32 -11.39
N ASN A 117 -25.98 2.06 -12.11
CA ASN A 117 -24.96 1.06 -11.77
C ASN A 117 -23.57 1.72 -11.58
N GLY A 118 -23.55 3.01 -11.18
CA GLY A 118 -22.32 3.76 -10.93
C GLY A 118 -21.57 4.26 -12.17
N GLY A 119 -22.22 4.24 -13.34
CA GLY A 119 -21.69 4.83 -14.58
C GLY A 119 -22.32 6.19 -14.91
N LYS A 120 -22.17 6.64 -16.16
CA LYS A 120 -22.72 7.92 -16.65
C LYS A 120 -23.74 7.76 -17.77
N PHE A 121 -23.93 6.55 -18.33
CA PHE A 121 -24.85 6.32 -19.44
C PHE A 121 -26.31 6.37 -18.98
N LYS A 122 -27.11 7.24 -19.59
CA LYS A 122 -28.54 7.47 -19.27
C LYS A 122 -29.51 6.78 -20.26
N GLY A 123 -28.98 6.07 -21.28
CA GLY A 123 -29.79 5.40 -22.29
C GLY A 123 -30.54 4.17 -21.81
N THR A 124 -31.35 3.58 -22.67
CA THR A 124 -32.09 2.34 -22.41
C THR A 124 -31.17 1.10 -22.43
N VAL A 125 -31.65 -0.03 -21.95
CA VAL A 125 -30.95 -1.32 -22.06
C VAL A 125 -30.67 -1.66 -23.52
N ALA A 126 -31.65 -1.46 -24.40
CA ALA A 126 -31.51 -1.75 -25.83
C ALA A 126 -30.41 -0.89 -26.48
N SER A 127 -30.38 0.43 -26.15
CA SER A 127 -29.35 1.33 -26.69
C SER A 127 -27.95 1.03 -26.14
N GLN A 128 -27.84 0.57 -24.89
CA GLN A 128 -26.59 0.10 -24.33
C GLN A 128 -26.04 -1.12 -25.07
N LEU A 129 -26.88 -2.15 -25.27
CA LEU A 129 -26.50 -3.38 -25.97
C LEU A 129 -26.15 -3.13 -27.44
N ASP A 130 -26.88 -2.26 -28.13
CA ASP A 130 -26.60 -1.86 -29.51
C ASP A 130 -25.23 -1.16 -29.61
N LEU A 131 -24.94 -0.23 -28.69
CA LEU A 131 -23.65 0.45 -28.63
C LEU A 131 -22.49 -0.53 -28.38
N LEU A 132 -22.64 -1.46 -27.43
CA LEU A 132 -21.61 -2.47 -27.14
C LEU A 132 -21.41 -3.42 -28.34
N ALA A 133 -22.49 -3.80 -29.03
CA ALA A 133 -22.40 -4.60 -30.26
C ALA A 133 -21.68 -3.87 -31.39
N LYS A 134 -21.89 -2.57 -31.54
CA LYS A 134 -21.17 -1.71 -32.50
C LYS A 134 -19.71 -1.53 -32.10
N ALA A 135 -19.40 -1.38 -30.81
CA ALA A 135 -18.02 -1.31 -30.32
C ALA A 135 -17.25 -2.61 -30.58
N ALA A 136 -17.89 -3.77 -30.37
CA ALA A 136 -17.34 -5.06 -30.76
C ALA A 136 -17.07 -5.14 -32.27
N GLY A 137 -18.02 -4.64 -33.11
CA GLY A 137 -17.83 -4.53 -34.57
C GLY A 137 -16.74 -3.54 -35.00
N ALA A 138 -16.40 -2.59 -34.16
CA ALA A 138 -15.28 -1.65 -34.36
C ALA A 138 -13.91 -2.22 -33.92
N GLY A 139 -13.88 -3.42 -33.29
CA GLY A 139 -12.65 -4.13 -32.93
C GLY A 139 -12.46 -4.42 -31.45
N CYS A 140 -13.34 -3.94 -30.55
CA CYS A 140 -13.23 -4.27 -29.13
C CYS A 140 -13.47 -5.77 -28.91
N GLN A 141 -12.48 -6.44 -28.28
CA GLN A 141 -12.50 -7.89 -28.07
C GLN A 141 -13.33 -8.32 -26.87
N LEU A 142 -13.57 -7.42 -25.92
CA LEU A 142 -14.42 -7.66 -24.75
C LEU A 142 -15.47 -6.55 -24.61
N VAL A 143 -16.61 -6.92 -24.03
CA VAL A 143 -17.70 -6.00 -23.67
C VAL A 143 -18.14 -6.26 -22.24
N ASP A 144 -18.40 -5.19 -21.48
CA ASP A 144 -18.88 -5.27 -20.07
C ASP A 144 -20.37 -4.95 -20.02
N VAL A 145 -21.16 -5.89 -19.51
CA VAL A 145 -22.62 -5.76 -19.27
C VAL A 145 -22.90 -6.01 -17.81
N GLU A 146 -23.60 -5.09 -17.15
CA GLU A 146 -23.95 -5.25 -15.74
C GLU A 146 -25.01 -6.32 -15.52
N LEU A 147 -24.95 -7.04 -14.40
CA LEU A 147 -25.94 -8.04 -14.00
C LEU A 147 -27.37 -7.48 -14.03
N GLN A 148 -27.57 -6.25 -13.57
CA GLN A 148 -28.86 -5.56 -13.58
C GLN A 148 -29.38 -5.29 -15.00
N THR A 149 -28.50 -5.09 -15.97
CA THR A 149 -28.87 -5.03 -17.40
C THR A 149 -29.20 -6.43 -17.91
N ALA A 150 -28.32 -7.40 -17.63
CA ALA A 150 -28.49 -8.79 -18.07
C ALA A 150 -29.79 -9.43 -17.58
N THR A 151 -30.26 -9.10 -16.36
CA THR A 151 -31.55 -9.60 -15.83
C THR A 151 -32.76 -9.03 -16.57
N LYS A 152 -32.63 -7.91 -17.27
CA LYS A 152 -33.69 -7.29 -18.09
C LYS A 152 -33.63 -7.70 -19.56
N CYS A 153 -32.62 -8.46 -19.95
CA CYS A 153 -32.41 -8.96 -21.30
C CYS A 153 -32.87 -10.42 -21.43
N ARG A 154 -33.30 -10.80 -22.62
CA ARG A 154 -33.45 -12.21 -22.96
C ARG A 154 -32.06 -12.83 -23.13
N PRO A 155 -31.85 -14.10 -22.74
CA PRO A 155 -30.53 -14.76 -22.86
C PRO A 155 -29.97 -14.72 -24.29
N GLU A 156 -30.84 -14.81 -25.32
CA GLU A 156 -30.44 -14.78 -26.72
C GLU A 156 -29.76 -13.46 -27.13
N GLN A 157 -30.15 -12.35 -26.50
CA GLN A 157 -29.53 -11.04 -26.76
C GLN A 157 -28.08 -11.01 -26.27
N LEU A 158 -27.81 -11.57 -25.09
CA LEU A 158 -26.45 -11.72 -24.55
C LEU A 158 -25.65 -12.73 -25.38
N GLN A 159 -26.26 -13.84 -25.77
CA GLN A 159 -25.62 -14.85 -26.63
C GLN A 159 -25.22 -14.25 -27.98
N LYS A 160 -26.09 -13.43 -28.60
CA LYS A 160 -25.78 -12.70 -29.83
C LYS A 160 -24.60 -11.73 -29.65
N LEU A 161 -24.49 -11.07 -28.51
CA LEU A 161 -23.35 -10.21 -28.21
C LEU A 161 -22.04 -11.01 -28.08
N ARG A 162 -22.09 -12.19 -27.43
CA ARG A 162 -20.97 -13.11 -27.32
C ARG A 162 -20.43 -13.63 -28.65
N THR A 163 -21.24 -13.69 -29.72
CA THR A 163 -20.73 -14.08 -31.04
C THR A 163 -19.78 -13.03 -31.66
N ARG A 164 -19.73 -11.81 -31.09
CA ARG A 164 -18.94 -10.68 -31.61
C ARG A 164 -17.75 -10.30 -30.75
N ALA A 165 -17.83 -10.52 -29.43
CA ALA A 165 -16.78 -10.24 -28.44
C ALA A 165 -16.95 -11.13 -27.23
N ALA A 166 -15.91 -11.33 -26.44
CA ALA A 166 -16.02 -11.98 -25.14
C ALA A 166 -16.86 -11.12 -24.17
N LEU A 167 -17.80 -11.72 -23.46
CA LEU A 167 -18.74 -11.03 -22.59
C LEU A 167 -18.28 -11.08 -21.13
N ILE A 168 -18.04 -9.93 -20.54
CA ILE A 168 -17.90 -9.76 -19.11
C ILE A 168 -19.28 -9.45 -18.52
N LEU A 169 -19.77 -10.30 -17.62
CA LEU A 169 -20.92 -9.98 -16.80
C LEU A 169 -20.42 -9.37 -15.50
N SER A 170 -20.81 -8.12 -15.18
CA SER A 170 -20.26 -7.38 -14.06
C SER A 170 -21.30 -7.05 -12.99
N PHE A 171 -20.88 -7.10 -11.73
CA PHE A 171 -21.64 -6.65 -10.58
C PHE A 171 -20.79 -5.70 -9.73
N HIS A 172 -21.39 -4.61 -9.24
CA HIS A 172 -20.74 -3.62 -8.38
C HIS A 172 -21.61 -3.35 -7.16
N ASP A 173 -21.04 -3.58 -5.97
CA ASP A 173 -21.60 -3.14 -4.70
C ASP A 173 -20.75 -1.97 -4.17
N PHE A 174 -21.33 -0.76 -4.17
CA PHE A 174 -20.66 0.47 -3.73
C PHE A 174 -20.69 0.66 -2.21
N HIS A 175 -21.30 -0.26 -1.46
CA HIS A 175 -21.54 -0.09 -0.02
C HIS A 175 -20.85 -1.13 0.84
N ALA A 176 -20.76 -2.38 0.40
CA ALA A 176 -20.29 -3.48 1.23
C ALA A 176 -19.72 -4.65 0.43
N THR A 177 -19.10 -5.59 1.17
CA THR A 177 -18.64 -6.89 0.66
C THR A 177 -19.49 -7.98 1.33
N LYS A 178 -20.64 -8.30 0.74
CA LYS A 178 -21.60 -9.25 1.31
C LYS A 178 -22.22 -10.15 0.24
N LYS A 179 -22.54 -11.40 0.60
CA LYS A 179 -23.29 -12.36 -0.23
C LYS A 179 -22.66 -12.55 -1.63
N LEU A 180 -21.32 -12.58 -1.73
CA LEU A 180 -20.62 -12.69 -3.00
C LEU A 180 -20.91 -14.02 -3.70
N ASP A 181 -21.01 -15.14 -2.96
CA ASP A 181 -21.36 -16.46 -3.49
C ASP A 181 -22.74 -16.44 -4.15
N VAL A 182 -23.75 -15.87 -3.48
CA VAL A 182 -25.12 -15.74 -4.00
C VAL A 182 -25.15 -14.87 -5.25
N THR A 183 -24.30 -13.82 -5.27
CA THR A 183 -24.18 -12.94 -6.43
C THR A 183 -23.58 -13.68 -7.62
N LEU A 184 -22.50 -14.43 -7.39
CA LEU A 184 -21.88 -15.25 -8.43
C LEU A 184 -22.85 -16.31 -8.97
N GLU A 185 -23.59 -17.01 -8.12
CA GLU A 185 -24.60 -17.99 -8.52
C GLU A 185 -25.65 -17.39 -9.46
N LYS A 186 -26.16 -16.19 -9.13
CA LYS A 186 -27.09 -15.45 -10.01
C LYS A 186 -26.43 -15.07 -11.35
N MET A 187 -25.15 -14.73 -11.34
CA MET A 187 -24.41 -14.40 -12.56
C MET A 187 -24.19 -15.63 -13.44
N CYS A 188 -23.88 -16.79 -12.85
CA CYS A 188 -23.70 -18.06 -13.56
C CYS A 188 -24.98 -18.55 -14.30
N GLY A 189 -26.14 -18.10 -13.87
CA GLY A 189 -27.42 -18.36 -14.57
C GLY A 189 -27.58 -17.55 -15.88
N ARG A 190 -26.58 -16.81 -16.32
CA ARG A 190 -26.60 -15.99 -17.54
C ARG A 190 -25.40 -16.29 -18.45
N PRO A 191 -25.54 -16.17 -19.77
CA PRO A 191 -24.43 -16.36 -20.70
C PRO A 191 -23.35 -15.30 -20.46
N ALA A 192 -22.13 -15.73 -20.12
CA ALA A 192 -20.95 -14.86 -19.97
C ALA A 192 -19.66 -15.68 -20.18
N ASP A 193 -18.55 -15.00 -20.42
CA ASP A 193 -17.22 -15.57 -20.53
C ASP A 193 -16.38 -15.23 -19.31
N PHE A 194 -16.64 -14.07 -18.71
CA PHE A 194 -16.02 -13.62 -17.46
C PHE A 194 -17.08 -13.12 -16.48
N PHE A 195 -16.90 -13.40 -15.21
CA PHE A 195 -17.71 -12.85 -14.13
C PHE A 195 -16.89 -11.86 -13.32
N LYS A 196 -17.28 -10.58 -13.35
CA LYS A 196 -16.60 -9.49 -12.67
C LYS A 196 -17.39 -9.07 -11.43
N ILE A 197 -16.84 -9.29 -10.25
CA ILE A 197 -17.46 -8.91 -8.97
C ILE A 197 -16.58 -7.84 -8.30
N VAL A 198 -17.16 -6.66 -8.13
CA VAL A 198 -16.51 -5.51 -7.49
C VAL A 198 -17.34 -5.12 -6.28
N SER A 199 -16.79 -5.25 -5.09
CA SER A 199 -17.43 -4.85 -3.82
C SER A 199 -16.69 -3.69 -3.18
N THR A 200 -17.18 -3.17 -2.06
CA THR A 200 -16.49 -2.11 -1.29
C THR A 200 -15.97 -2.67 0.02
N ALA A 201 -14.67 -2.55 0.23
CA ALA A 201 -14.06 -2.88 1.50
C ALA A 201 -14.33 -1.76 2.52
N THR A 202 -15.05 -2.07 3.57
CA THR A 202 -15.29 -1.22 4.75
C THR A 202 -14.35 -1.60 5.90
N THR A 203 -13.80 -2.81 5.81
CA THR A 203 -12.78 -3.40 6.69
C THR A 203 -11.69 -4.09 5.86
N LEU A 204 -10.52 -4.34 6.45
CA LEU A 204 -9.49 -5.15 5.80
C LEU A 204 -9.96 -6.58 5.54
N TYR A 205 -10.81 -7.11 6.44
CA TYR A 205 -11.36 -8.47 6.32
C TYR A 205 -12.24 -8.68 5.09
N ASP A 206 -12.83 -7.62 4.54
CA ASP A 206 -13.61 -7.70 3.30
C ASP A 206 -12.77 -8.24 2.12
N ASN A 207 -11.46 -7.96 2.10
CA ASN A 207 -10.56 -8.56 1.11
C ASN A 207 -10.42 -10.07 1.28
N VAL A 208 -10.44 -10.57 2.53
CA VAL A 208 -10.40 -12.02 2.80
C VAL A 208 -11.61 -12.69 2.18
N VAL A 209 -12.80 -12.10 2.35
CA VAL A 209 -14.06 -12.61 1.75
C VAL A 209 -13.95 -12.67 0.24
N MET A 210 -13.44 -11.62 -0.40
CA MET A 210 -13.24 -11.59 -1.86
C MET A 210 -12.20 -12.63 -2.31
N MET A 211 -11.06 -12.73 -1.63
CA MET A 211 -10.01 -13.68 -2.00
C MET A 211 -10.47 -15.12 -1.85
N ARG A 212 -11.22 -15.45 -0.79
CA ARG A 212 -11.81 -16.79 -0.60
C ARG A 212 -12.79 -17.16 -1.72
N LEU A 213 -13.60 -16.21 -2.19
CA LEU A 213 -14.45 -16.43 -3.36
C LEU A 213 -13.62 -16.78 -4.59
N LEU A 214 -12.57 -15.99 -4.87
CA LEU A 214 -11.68 -16.22 -6.00
C LEU A 214 -11.00 -17.59 -5.91
N GLU A 215 -10.41 -17.93 -4.77
CA GLU A 215 -9.73 -19.22 -4.54
C GLU A 215 -10.68 -20.43 -4.70
N LYS A 216 -11.93 -20.28 -4.28
CA LYS A 216 -12.92 -21.35 -4.35
C LYS A 216 -13.45 -21.58 -5.76
N GLU A 217 -13.65 -20.52 -6.53
CA GLU A 217 -14.46 -20.58 -7.75
C GLU A 217 -13.65 -20.33 -9.06
N SER A 218 -12.37 -19.91 -8.98
CA SER A 218 -11.57 -19.59 -10.16
C SER A 218 -11.22 -20.80 -11.04
N ASP A 219 -11.24 -22.00 -10.49
CA ASP A 219 -11.03 -23.24 -11.27
C ASP A 219 -12.24 -23.56 -12.18
N ARG A 220 -13.41 -23.04 -11.84
CA ARG A 220 -14.66 -23.29 -12.56
C ARG A 220 -15.08 -22.14 -13.47
N HIS A 221 -14.66 -20.93 -13.11
CA HIS A 221 -15.11 -19.68 -13.74
C HIS A 221 -13.96 -18.72 -13.97
N SER A 222 -13.94 -18.05 -15.12
CA SER A 222 -13.03 -16.92 -15.34
C SER A 222 -13.51 -15.71 -14.52
N LEU A 223 -12.92 -15.51 -13.35
CA LEU A 223 -13.33 -14.48 -12.41
C LEU A 223 -12.44 -13.23 -12.48
N VAL A 224 -13.06 -12.09 -12.24
CA VAL A 224 -12.38 -10.82 -11.92
C VAL A 224 -12.97 -10.29 -10.62
N GLY A 225 -12.20 -10.34 -9.54
CA GLY A 225 -12.67 -9.98 -8.21
C GLY A 225 -11.75 -8.96 -7.54
N LEU A 226 -12.33 -7.88 -7.03
CA LEU A 226 -11.62 -6.86 -6.25
C LEU A 226 -12.56 -6.06 -5.35
N CYS A 227 -11.98 -5.44 -4.32
CA CYS A 227 -12.68 -4.50 -3.45
C CYS A 227 -12.28 -3.05 -3.78
N MET A 228 -13.26 -2.15 -3.75
CA MET A 228 -13.07 -0.70 -3.81
C MET A 228 -12.77 -0.14 -2.41
N GLY A 229 -12.40 1.13 -2.36
CA GLY A 229 -12.07 1.87 -1.14
C GLY A 229 -10.60 1.73 -0.74
N GLU A 230 -10.16 2.56 0.21
CA GLU A 230 -8.77 2.57 0.69
C GLU A 230 -8.35 1.23 1.31
N GLN A 231 -9.29 0.52 1.94
CA GLN A 231 -9.05 -0.79 2.54
C GLN A 231 -8.99 -1.93 1.52
N GLY A 232 -9.35 -1.67 0.23
CA GLY A 232 -9.41 -2.67 -0.83
C GLY A 232 -8.06 -3.04 -1.49
N ILE A 233 -6.95 -2.46 -1.06
CA ILE A 233 -5.62 -2.63 -1.70
C ILE A 233 -5.18 -4.10 -1.77
N ILE A 234 -5.51 -4.89 -0.77
CA ILE A 234 -5.10 -6.31 -0.70
C ILE A 234 -5.64 -7.07 -1.91
N SER A 235 -6.95 -7.02 -2.16
CA SER A 235 -7.58 -7.73 -3.27
C SER A 235 -7.17 -7.19 -4.65
N ARG A 236 -6.84 -5.89 -4.75
CA ARG A 236 -6.33 -5.29 -6.00
C ARG A 236 -4.95 -5.81 -6.39
N VAL A 237 -4.09 -6.08 -5.42
CA VAL A 237 -2.72 -6.58 -5.66
C VAL A 237 -2.67 -8.10 -5.61
N LEU A 238 -3.31 -8.72 -4.61
CA LEU A 238 -3.24 -10.16 -4.39
C LEU A 238 -4.38 -10.94 -5.06
N GLY A 239 -5.40 -10.28 -5.61
CA GLY A 239 -6.51 -10.94 -6.29
C GLY A 239 -6.05 -11.86 -7.43
N VAL A 240 -5.02 -11.43 -8.19
CA VAL A 240 -4.43 -12.26 -9.27
C VAL A 240 -3.75 -13.53 -8.74
N ARG A 241 -3.26 -13.53 -7.50
CA ARG A 241 -2.75 -14.72 -6.82
C ARG A 241 -3.87 -15.66 -6.41
N ALA A 242 -5.02 -15.10 -6.02
CA ALA A 242 -6.20 -15.86 -5.59
C ALA A 242 -7.05 -16.36 -6.76
N GLY A 243 -6.67 -16.11 -8.01
CA GLY A 243 -7.36 -16.60 -9.20
C GLY A 243 -8.14 -15.54 -9.99
N SER A 244 -8.03 -14.25 -9.66
CA SER A 244 -8.56 -13.20 -10.52
C SER A 244 -7.78 -13.14 -11.85
N ALA A 245 -8.49 -13.13 -12.97
CA ALA A 245 -7.90 -13.11 -14.31
C ALA A 245 -7.04 -11.86 -14.53
N PHE A 246 -7.49 -10.71 -14.02
CA PHE A 246 -6.79 -9.42 -14.07
C PHE A 246 -7.34 -8.45 -13.02
N THR A 247 -6.69 -7.31 -12.86
CA THR A 247 -7.17 -6.20 -12.03
C THR A 247 -7.31 -4.92 -12.83
N PHE A 248 -7.96 -3.89 -12.26
CA PHE A 248 -8.16 -2.60 -12.91
C PHE A 248 -7.29 -1.52 -12.28
N ALA A 249 -6.68 -0.69 -13.13
CA ALA A 249 -5.86 0.45 -12.75
C ALA A 249 -6.38 1.77 -13.33
N SER A 250 -6.01 2.89 -12.69
CA SER A 250 -6.17 4.22 -13.26
C SER A 250 -4.96 4.62 -14.11
N VAL A 251 -5.16 5.56 -15.02
CA VAL A 251 -4.10 6.14 -15.86
C VAL A 251 -3.14 6.93 -14.99
N SER A 252 -3.68 7.86 -14.20
CA SER A 252 -2.92 8.74 -13.32
C SER A 252 -3.65 9.00 -12.00
N PRO A 253 -2.95 9.55 -10.99
CA PRO A 253 -3.61 10.04 -9.78
C PRO A 253 -4.62 11.14 -10.13
N GLY A 254 -5.87 11.00 -9.65
CA GLY A 254 -6.98 11.91 -9.97
C GLY A 254 -7.88 11.44 -11.11
N GLU A 255 -7.47 10.45 -11.91
CA GLU A 255 -8.27 9.85 -12.99
C GLU A 255 -8.88 8.48 -12.60
N GLN A 256 -9.08 8.26 -11.29
CA GLN A 256 -9.70 7.03 -10.81
C GLN A 256 -11.15 6.92 -11.26
N THR A 257 -11.52 5.78 -11.82
CA THR A 257 -12.91 5.44 -12.17
C THR A 257 -13.67 4.76 -11.03
N ALA A 258 -12.96 4.40 -9.95
CA ALA A 258 -13.52 3.80 -8.74
C ALA A 258 -12.67 4.16 -7.51
N PRO A 259 -13.28 4.30 -6.29
CA PRO A 259 -12.56 4.59 -5.07
C PRO A 259 -11.42 3.59 -4.78
N GLY A 260 -10.27 4.10 -4.32
CA GLY A 260 -9.10 3.28 -3.97
C GLY A 260 -8.40 2.63 -5.16
N GLN A 261 -8.68 3.05 -6.39
CA GLN A 261 -7.99 2.54 -7.57
C GLN A 261 -6.53 2.99 -7.60
N VAL A 262 -5.64 2.03 -7.82
CA VAL A 262 -4.18 2.23 -7.89
C VAL A 262 -3.80 2.54 -9.34
N THR A 263 -2.75 3.33 -9.57
CA THR A 263 -2.25 3.59 -10.91
C THR A 263 -1.60 2.34 -11.53
N ALA A 264 -1.61 2.24 -12.86
CA ALA A 264 -0.91 1.14 -13.55
C ALA A 264 0.59 1.18 -13.25
N GLN A 265 1.16 2.37 -13.14
CA GLN A 265 2.56 2.55 -12.77
C GLN A 265 2.85 1.95 -11.39
N ASP A 266 2.04 2.25 -10.37
CA ASP A 266 2.25 1.71 -9.03
C ASP A 266 2.06 0.19 -8.98
N LEU A 267 1.03 -0.35 -9.66
CA LEU A 267 0.82 -1.79 -9.72
C LEU A 267 2.02 -2.53 -10.31
N ARG A 268 2.69 -1.96 -11.33
CA ARG A 268 3.84 -2.59 -12.00
C ARG A 268 5.17 -2.26 -11.35
N SER A 269 5.44 -0.97 -11.06
CA SER A 269 6.74 -0.54 -10.56
C SER A 269 6.92 -0.75 -9.06
N VAL A 270 5.86 -0.52 -8.26
CA VAL A 270 5.90 -0.69 -6.81
C VAL A 270 5.53 -2.11 -6.43
N TYR A 271 4.33 -2.58 -6.83
CA TYR A 271 3.81 -3.89 -6.38
C TYR A 271 4.23 -5.07 -7.27
N ARG A 272 4.78 -4.84 -8.47
CA ARG A 272 5.24 -5.87 -9.42
C ARG A 272 4.18 -6.94 -9.67
N ILE A 273 2.94 -6.53 -9.88
CA ILE A 273 1.77 -7.41 -9.94
C ILE A 273 1.92 -8.54 -10.97
N GLU A 274 2.69 -8.32 -12.05
CA GLU A 274 2.98 -9.34 -13.07
C GLU A 274 3.80 -10.53 -12.51
N GLN A 275 4.48 -10.32 -11.37
CA GLN A 275 5.34 -11.33 -10.74
C GLN A 275 4.72 -11.93 -9.47
N VAL A 276 3.57 -11.42 -9.03
CA VAL A 276 2.85 -11.94 -7.86
C VAL A 276 2.31 -13.34 -8.18
N ASP A 277 2.69 -14.33 -7.37
CA ASP A 277 2.30 -15.73 -7.51
C ASP A 277 1.89 -16.35 -6.17
N ALA A 278 1.59 -17.65 -6.16
CA ALA A 278 1.19 -18.37 -4.95
C ALA A 278 2.27 -18.38 -3.87
N ALA A 279 3.55 -18.33 -4.25
CA ALA A 279 4.69 -18.34 -3.33
C ALA A 279 5.08 -16.93 -2.85
N THR A 280 4.48 -15.87 -3.40
CA THR A 280 4.80 -14.48 -3.03
C THR A 280 4.47 -14.23 -1.57
N ARG A 281 5.48 -13.87 -0.78
CA ARG A 281 5.32 -13.47 0.62
C ARG A 281 4.68 -12.09 0.73
N VAL A 282 3.87 -11.89 1.77
CA VAL A 282 3.13 -10.64 1.98
C VAL A 282 3.64 -9.95 3.24
N TYR A 283 4.04 -8.71 3.09
CA TYR A 283 4.40 -7.79 4.17
C TYR A 283 3.53 -6.53 4.08
N GLY A 284 3.51 -5.72 5.12
CA GLY A 284 2.79 -4.46 5.03
C GLY A 284 3.05 -3.50 6.18
N VAL A 285 2.74 -2.21 5.95
CA VAL A 285 2.64 -1.21 7.01
C VAL A 285 1.19 -1.08 7.44
N VAL A 286 0.97 -1.02 8.74
CA VAL A 286 -0.35 -0.92 9.37
C VAL A 286 -0.44 0.34 10.21
N GLY A 287 -1.46 1.14 9.98
CA GLY A 287 -1.72 2.38 10.73
C GLY A 287 -3.04 3.01 10.33
N ASP A 288 -3.34 4.16 10.96
CA ASP A 288 -4.48 5.00 10.64
C ASP A 288 -4.12 6.49 10.90
N PRO A 289 -3.98 7.31 9.83
CA PRO A 289 -3.96 6.94 8.40
C PRO A 289 -2.63 6.31 7.95
N VAL A 290 -2.63 5.58 6.81
CA VAL A 290 -1.43 4.95 6.22
C VAL A 290 -1.30 5.19 4.72
N SER A 291 -2.30 5.81 4.09
CA SER A 291 -2.39 6.02 2.64
C SER A 291 -1.22 6.85 2.05
N HIS A 292 -0.62 7.72 2.86
CA HIS A 292 0.51 8.55 2.45
C HIS A 292 1.89 7.98 2.84
N SER A 293 1.93 6.74 3.36
CA SER A 293 3.19 6.12 3.76
C SER A 293 4.10 5.86 2.55
N LEU A 294 5.39 6.19 2.69
CA LEU A 294 6.43 5.83 1.72
C LEU A 294 6.99 4.40 1.95
N SER A 295 6.53 3.70 3.00
CA SER A 295 7.00 2.35 3.31
C SER A 295 6.79 1.34 2.16
N PRO A 296 5.67 1.34 1.40
CA PRO A 296 5.55 0.46 0.24
C PRO A 296 6.61 0.72 -0.84
N ALA A 297 6.93 1.98 -1.12
CA ALA A 297 7.93 2.33 -2.13
C ALA A 297 9.33 1.85 -1.72
N ILE A 298 9.74 2.13 -0.48
CA ILE A 298 11.07 1.77 0.02
C ILE A 298 11.23 0.25 0.16
N MET A 299 10.23 -0.44 0.73
CA MET A 299 10.32 -1.87 1.00
C MET A 299 10.20 -2.70 -0.27
N ASN A 300 9.29 -2.38 -1.19
CA ASN A 300 9.20 -3.08 -2.47
C ASN A 300 10.46 -2.86 -3.34
N THR A 301 11.12 -1.69 -3.23
CA THR A 301 12.41 -1.47 -3.88
C THR A 301 13.50 -2.38 -3.28
N ALA A 302 13.57 -2.49 -1.95
CA ALA A 302 14.52 -3.38 -1.28
C ALA A 302 14.26 -4.86 -1.63
N LEU A 303 13.00 -5.30 -1.59
CA LEU A 303 12.60 -6.67 -1.96
C LEU A 303 12.99 -7.00 -3.40
N ARG A 304 12.78 -6.07 -4.32
CA ARG A 304 13.19 -6.22 -5.73
C ARG A 304 14.69 -6.31 -5.88
N ARG A 305 15.44 -5.41 -5.23
CA ARG A 305 16.89 -5.31 -5.34
C ARG A 305 17.58 -6.60 -4.87
N GLU A 306 17.06 -7.19 -3.81
CA GLU A 306 17.57 -8.41 -3.19
C GLU A 306 16.91 -9.69 -3.75
N ASN A 307 16.13 -9.60 -4.83
CA ASN A 307 15.44 -10.72 -5.48
C ASN A 307 14.61 -11.56 -4.50
N VAL A 308 13.87 -10.89 -3.61
CA VAL A 308 12.93 -11.53 -2.68
C VAL A 308 11.56 -11.61 -3.34
N ASN A 309 11.00 -12.83 -3.50
CA ASN A 309 9.61 -12.99 -3.97
C ASN A 309 8.64 -12.59 -2.86
N ALA A 310 8.35 -11.31 -2.79
CA ALA A 310 7.46 -10.73 -1.79
C ALA A 310 6.87 -9.41 -2.28
N VAL A 311 5.76 -9.02 -1.66
CA VAL A 311 5.10 -7.73 -1.84
C VAL A 311 4.85 -7.07 -0.50
N TYR A 312 4.99 -5.74 -0.46
CA TYR A 312 4.75 -4.94 0.73
C TYR A 312 3.61 -3.95 0.49
N LEU A 313 2.55 -4.02 1.30
CA LEU A 313 1.30 -3.29 1.13
C LEU A 313 1.13 -2.18 2.19
N ALA A 314 0.32 -1.16 1.89
CA ALA A 314 -0.20 -0.21 2.87
C ALA A 314 -1.57 -0.71 3.36
N LEU A 315 -1.66 -1.11 4.62
CA LEU A 315 -2.85 -1.71 5.22
C LEU A 315 -3.54 -0.71 6.14
N HIS A 316 -4.55 -0.03 5.64
CA HIS A 316 -5.34 0.92 6.43
C HIS A 316 -6.28 0.16 7.37
N ALA A 317 -5.88 -0.02 8.62
CA ALA A 317 -6.68 -0.69 9.65
C ALA A 317 -7.31 0.34 10.58
N LYS A 318 -8.63 0.42 10.62
CA LYS A 318 -9.35 1.27 11.58
C LYS A 318 -9.32 0.71 13.00
N THR A 319 -9.15 -0.60 13.15
CA THR A 319 -9.05 -1.28 14.43
C THR A 319 -8.04 -2.43 14.39
N LEU A 320 -7.40 -2.72 15.51
CA LEU A 320 -6.53 -3.91 15.63
C LEU A 320 -7.32 -5.22 15.46
N LYS A 321 -8.57 -5.26 15.88
CA LYS A 321 -9.43 -6.45 15.74
C LYS A 321 -9.58 -6.84 14.27
N ASP A 322 -9.82 -5.86 13.38
CA ASP A 322 -9.94 -6.07 11.94
C ASP A 322 -8.61 -6.55 11.33
N LEU A 323 -7.50 -5.89 11.72
CA LEU A 323 -6.16 -6.32 11.31
C LEU A 323 -5.88 -7.78 11.68
N LEU A 324 -6.10 -8.15 12.93
CA LEU A 324 -5.80 -9.49 13.44
C LEU A 324 -6.67 -10.56 12.80
N ALA A 325 -7.93 -10.25 12.49
CA ALA A 325 -8.80 -11.12 11.70
C ALA A 325 -8.22 -11.36 10.30
N CYS A 326 -7.75 -10.27 9.64
CA CYS A 326 -7.12 -10.34 8.33
C CYS A 326 -5.81 -11.15 8.36
N VAL A 327 -4.93 -10.92 9.35
CA VAL A 327 -3.64 -11.62 9.50
C VAL A 327 -3.79 -13.12 9.70
N ARG A 328 -4.86 -13.58 10.35
CA ARG A 328 -5.12 -15.03 10.50
C ARG A 328 -5.39 -15.73 9.19
N ASP A 329 -6.10 -15.08 8.30
CA ASP A 329 -6.67 -15.68 7.09
C ASP A 329 -5.87 -15.36 5.81
N ILE A 330 -5.16 -14.24 5.76
CA ILE A 330 -4.19 -13.95 4.71
C ILE A 330 -2.79 -14.29 5.24
N PRO A 331 -1.95 -14.96 4.46
CA PRO A 331 -0.59 -15.30 4.88
C PRO A 331 0.32 -14.07 4.88
N ILE A 332 0.07 -13.15 5.82
CA ILE A 332 0.92 -12.00 6.09
C ILE A 332 2.12 -12.49 6.90
N HIS A 333 3.33 -12.29 6.37
CA HIS A 333 4.59 -12.79 6.93
C HIS A 333 5.24 -11.80 7.90
N GLY A 334 4.92 -10.52 7.79
CA GLY A 334 5.41 -9.49 8.70
C GLY A 334 4.73 -8.14 8.50
N LEU A 335 4.75 -7.33 9.56
CA LEU A 335 4.08 -6.04 9.58
C LEU A 335 4.99 -4.97 10.21
N SER A 336 5.04 -3.80 9.56
CA SER A 336 5.46 -2.56 10.20
C SER A 336 4.26 -1.95 10.91
N ILE A 337 4.35 -1.76 12.21
CA ILE A 337 3.29 -1.15 13.01
C ILE A 337 3.61 0.34 13.21
N THR A 338 2.68 1.20 12.79
CA THR A 338 2.79 2.65 13.02
C THR A 338 1.65 3.19 13.88
N MET A 339 1.54 4.50 13.98
CA MET A 339 0.45 5.14 14.75
C MET A 339 -0.93 4.64 14.30
N PRO A 340 -1.89 4.44 15.23
CA PRO A 340 -1.75 4.59 16.69
C PRO A 340 -1.37 3.28 17.41
N TYR A 341 -1.00 2.21 16.72
CA TYR A 341 -1.04 0.83 17.20
C TYR A 341 0.23 0.31 17.88
N LYS A 342 1.36 1.05 17.87
CA LYS A 342 2.66 0.56 18.39
C LYS A 342 2.65 0.04 19.82
N GLN A 343 1.80 0.56 20.70
CA GLN A 343 1.66 0.08 22.08
C GLN A 343 0.59 -1.02 22.20
N ALA A 344 -0.57 -0.78 21.59
CA ALA A 344 -1.70 -1.69 21.72
C ALA A 344 -1.47 -3.06 21.07
N ILE A 345 -0.61 -3.16 20.05
CA ILE A 345 -0.29 -4.43 19.39
C ILE A 345 0.38 -5.44 20.33
N LEU A 346 1.07 -4.97 21.37
CA LEU A 346 1.81 -5.84 22.31
C LEU A 346 0.93 -6.88 22.98
N GLU A 347 -0.33 -6.55 23.30
CA GLU A 347 -1.30 -7.46 23.91
C GLU A 347 -1.74 -8.61 22.99
N HIS A 348 -1.38 -8.53 21.71
CA HIS A 348 -1.77 -9.46 20.67
C HIS A 348 -0.60 -10.25 20.06
N LEU A 349 0.59 -10.08 20.63
CA LEU A 349 1.79 -10.82 20.24
C LEU A 349 2.01 -12.02 21.16
N ASP A 350 2.45 -13.13 20.56
CA ASP A 350 2.79 -14.32 21.33
C ASP A 350 4.09 -14.14 22.11
N ASN A 351 5.03 -13.36 21.55
CA ASN A 351 6.30 -13.08 22.20
C ASN A 351 6.92 -11.74 21.71
N THR A 352 7.77 -11.17 22.55
CA THR A 352 8.58 -9.98 22.22
C THR A 352 9.98 -10.15 22.76
N ASP A 353 10.98 -9.54 22.11
CA ASP A 353 12.31 -9.48 22.68
C ASP A 353 12.37 -8.62 23.95
N SER A 354 13.41 -8.79 24.76
CA SER A 354 13.57 -8.10 26.04
C SER A 354 13.62 -6.57 25.87
N HIS A 355 14.17 -6.09 24.76
CA HIS A 355 14.27 -4.67 24.43
C HIS A 355 12.89 -4.08 24.10
N THR A 356 12.10 -4.72 23.24
CA THR A 356 10.73 -4.32 22.90
C THR A 356 9.83 -4.31 24.14
N THR A 357 9.97 -5.33 25.01
CA THR A 357 9.24 -5.39 26.28
C THR A 357 9.54 -4.19 27.18
N LYS A 358 10.83 -3.83 27.34
CA LYS A 358 11.24 -2.64 28.12
C LYS A 358 10.70 -1.35 27.54
N ILE A 359 10.77 -1.18 26.22
CA ILE A 359 10.25 0.00 25.53
C ILE A 359 8.73 0.09 25.72
N GLY A 360 8.01 -1.03 25.73
CA GLY A 360 6.55 -1.08 25.76
C GLY A 360 5.92 -0.50 24.48
N ALA A 361 6.58 -0.70 23.33
CA ALA A 361 6.07 -0.37 22.00
C ALA A 361 6.75 -1.26 20.94
N CYS A 362 5.99 -1.77 20.00
CA CYS A 362 6.44 -2.60 18.89
C CYS A 362 6.16 -1.89 17.56
N ASN A 363 7.15 -1.84 16.68
CA ASN A 363 6.97 -1.32 15.31
C ASN A 363 7.19 -2.39 14.25
N THR A 364 7.59 -3.60 14.61
CA THR A 364 7.94 -4.69 13.69
C THR A 364 7.36 -6.00 14.19
N VAL A 365 6.52 -6.64 13.41
CA VAL A 365 5.94 -7.96 13.70
C VAL A 365 6.44 -8.96 12.67
N VAL A 366 6.81 -10.14 13.14
CA VAL A 366 7.16 -11.31 12.31
C VAL A 366 6.16 -12.41 12.61
N ARG A 367 5.61 -13.03 11.58
CA ARG A 367 4.87 -14.28 11.72
C ARG A 367 5.82 -15.45 11.48
N ALA A 368 6.03 -16.25 12.51
CA ALA A 368 6.87 -17.44 12.45
C ALA A 368 6.17 -18.61 11.74
N GLN A 369 6.91 -19.69 11.49
CA GLN A 369 6.39 -20.89 10.81
C GLN A 369 5.27 -21.59 11.60
N ASP A 370 5.31 -21.51 12.93
CA ASP A 370 4.27 -22.03 13.82
C ASP A 370 2.99 -21.15 13.85
N GLY A 371 2.98 -20.07 13.08
CA GLY A 371 1.89 -19.10 13.00
C GLY A 371 1.90 -18.04 14.09
N LYS A 372 2.80 -18.11 15.07
CA LYS A 372 2.93 -17.15 16.16
C LYS A 372 3.48 -15.81 15.70
N LEU A 373 3.09 -14.76 16.42
CA LEU A 373 3.48 -13.39 16.16
C LEU A 373 4.56 -12.94 17.15
N TYR A 374 5.72 -12.56 16.61
CA TYR A 374 6.87 -12.06 17.37
C TYR A 374 7.06 -10.58 17.11
N GLY A 375 7.22 -9.79 18.18
CA GLY A 375 7.35 -8.35 18.11
C GLY A 375 8.76 -7.85 18.38
N PHE A 376 9.18 -6.85 17.60
CA PHE A 376 10.47 -6.16 17.71
C PHE A 376 10.28 -4.66 17.65
N ASN A 377 11.29 -3.90 18.10
CA ASN A 377 11.34 -2.45 17.95
C ASN A 377 12.60 -2.00 17.22
N THR A 378 12.43 -1.62 15.95
CA THR A 378 13.53 -1.11 15.11
C THR A 378 13.65 0.42 15.12
N ASP A 379 12.71 1.14 15.75
CA ASP A 379 12.79 2.61 15.88
C ASP A 379 14.02 3.04 16.67
N THR A 380 14.46 2.23 17.66
CA THR A 380 15.68 2.49 18.43
C THR A 380 16.91 2.60 17.52
N ALA A 381 17.09 1.66 16.61
CA ALA A 381 18.19 1.70 15.66
C ALA A 381 18.09 2.94 14.74
N GLY A 382 16.84 3.30 14.37
CA GLY A 382 16.56 4.51 13.58
C GLY A 382 17.00 5.81 14.25
N VAL A 383 16.97 5.86 15.59
CA VAL A 383 17.39 7.05 16.35
C VAL A 383 18.86 7.01 16.71
N VAL A 384 19.33 5.88 17.22
CA VAL A 384 20.67 5.77 17.81
C VAL A 384 21.77 5.84 16.74
N ARG A 385 21.61 5.09 15.62
CA ARG A 385 22.65 5.05 14.56
C ARG A 385 22.99 6.41 13.94
N PRO A 386 22.03 7.27 13.54
CA PRO A 386 22.35 8.60 13.04
C PRO A 386 23.09 9.49 14.04
N LEU A 387 22.83 9.31 15.34
CA LEU A 387 23.49 10.07 16.39
C LEU A 387 24.91 9.55 16.67
N GLU A 388 25.12 8.22 16.75
CA GLU A 388 26.44 7.60 16.92
C GLU A 388 27.45 7.99 15.83
N GLN A 389 26.95 8.33 14.63
CA GLN A 389 27.80 8.83 13.54
C GLN A 389 28.29 10.27 13.74
N ARG A 390 27.69 11.03 14.67
CA ARG A 390 27.91 12.47 14.84
C ARG A 390 28.46 12.87 16.20
N ILE A 391 28.11 12.13 17.23
CA ILE A 391 28.50 12.42 18.63
C ILE A 391 28.79 11.15 19.42
N THR A 392 29.58 11.29 20.47
CA THR A 392 29.69 10.30 21.53
C THR A 392 28.44 10.37 22.37
N LEU A 393 27.72 9.25 22.52
CA LEU A 393 26.45 9.21 23.22
C LEU A 393 26.60 9.13 24.75
N GLU A 394 27.66 8.50 25.25
CA GLU A 394 27.88 8.39 26.68
C GLU A 394 28.04 9.80 27.32
N GLY A 395 27.19 10.06 28.31
CA GLY A 395 27.14 11.36 28.99
C GLY A 395 26.43 12.48 28.21
N ALA A 396 26.07 12.28 26.92
CA ALA A 396 25.41 13.30 26.12
C ALA A 396 24.05 13.68 26.70
N ARG A 397 23.76 14.98 26.72
CA ARG A 397 22.50 15.56 27.23
C ARG A 397 21.50 15.70 26.09
N ILE A 398 20.42 14.92 26.14
CA ILE A 398 19.47 14.81 25.03
C ILE A 398 18.05 15.12 25.50
N LEU A 399 17.39 16.09 24.84
CA LEU A 399 16.00 16.41 25.06
C LEU A 399 15.13 15.66 24.03
N VAL A 400 14.21 14.84 24.50
CA VAL A 400 13.22 14.17 23.66
C VAL A 400 11.84 14.84 23.82
N LEU A 401 11.28 15.32 22.73
CA LEU A 401 9.95 15.90 22.68
C LEU A 401 8.93 14.82 22.32
N GLY A 402 7.99 14.57 23.24
CA GLY A 402 6.97 13.53 23.10
C GLY A 402 7.11 12.39 24.11
N ALA A 403 6.06 11.55 24.20
CA ALA A 403 6.01 10.38 25.07
C ALA A 403 5.28 9.18 24.40
N GLY A 404 5.11 9.22 23.06
CA GLY A 404 4.53 8.15 22.26
C GLY A 404 5.51 7.02 21.94
N GLY A 405 5.12 6.08 21.09
CA GLY A 405 5.94 4.90 20.74
C GLY A 405 7.34 5.23 20.22
N ALA A 406 7.50 6.21 19.31
CA ALA A 406 8.80 6.64 18.81
C ALA A 406 9.65 7.32 19.90
N ALA A 407 9.03 8.17 20.73
CA ALA A 407 9.73 8.81 21.87
C ALA A 407 10.20 7.75 22.88
N ARG A 408 9.40 6.73 23.16
CA ARG A 408 9.79 5.61 24.03
C ARG A 408 11.02 4.89 23.49
N ALA A 409 11.01 4.52 22.21
CA ALA A 409 12.15 3.87 21.55
C ALA A 409 13.43 4.74 21.64
N ALA A 410 13.31 6.04 21.38
CA ALA A 410 14.41 6.98 21.53
C ALA A 410 14.95 7.03 22.97
N VAL A 411 14.06 7.23 23.95
CA VAL A 411 14.45 7.37 25.37
C VAL A 411 15.14 6.12 25.87
N PHE A 412 14.59 4.92 25.64
CA PHE A 412 15.20 3.67 26.08
C PHE A 412 16.53 3.41 25.38
N GLY A 413 16.60 3.58 24.05
CA GLY A 413 17.82 3.35 23.29
C GLY A 413 18.97 4.30 23.68
N LEU A 414 18.66 5.56 23.96
CA LEU A 414 19.63 6.54 24.41
C LEU A 414 20.08 6.27 25.85
N LYS A 415 19.18 5.86 26.75
CA LYS A 415 19.55 5.46 28.11
C LYS A 415 20.47 4.25 28.13
N GLU A 416 20.27 3.27 27.26
CA GLU A 416 21.18 2.12 27.11
C GLU A 416 22.57 2.51 26.60
N ARG A 417 22.70 3.68 25.97
CA ARG A 417 23.97 4.26 25.52
C ARG A 417 24.62 5.23 26.53
N GLY A 418 24.09 5.31 27.76
CA GLY A 418 24.64 6.15 28.82
C GLY A 418 24.27 7.64 28.71
N CYS A 419 23.32 8.02 27.85
CA CYS A 419 22.91 9.43 27.73
C CYS A 419 22.16 9.93 28.97
N GLU A 420 22.28 11.23 29.25
CA GLU A 420 21.43 11.98 30.16
C GLU A 420 20.18 12.45 29.40
N VAL A 421 19.06 11.76 29.58
CA VAL A 421 17.85 11.99 28.77
C VAL A 421 16.82 12.81 29.54
N PHE A 422 16.35 13.87 28.88
CA PHE A 422 15.29 14.76 29.33
C PHE A 422 14.06 14.57 28.45
N ILE A 423 12.86 14.61 29.04
CA ILE A 423 11.61 14.39 28.32
C ILE A 423 10.67 15.56 28.53
N LEU A 424 10.24 16.18 27.44
CA LEU A 424 9.18 17.18 27.40
C LEU A 424 7.99 16.66 26.60
N ASN A 425 6.81 16.74 27.18
CA ASN A 425 5.56 16.41 26.47
C ASN A 425 4.46 17.41 26.81
N ARG A 426 3.50 17.61 25.90
CA ARG A 426 2.36 18.49 26.11
C ARG A 426 1.63 18.20 27.43
N SER A 427 1.39 16.93 27.72
CA SER A 427 0.81 16.45 28.98
C SER A 427 1.94 15.94 29.88
N ALA A 428 1.99 16.41 31.12
CA ALA A 428 3.06 16.05 32.05
C ALA A 428 3.04 14.55 32.45
N ALA A 429 1.85 13.97 32.68
CA ALA A 429 1.72 12.62 33.19
C ALA A 429 2.38 11.54 32.30
N PRO A 430 2.20 11.49 30.97
CA PRO A 430 2.92 10.56 30.11
C PRO A 430 4.44 10.73 30.14
N ALA A 431 4.94 11.99 30.17
CA ALA A 431 6.38 12.26 30.27
C ALA A 431 6.97 11.76 31.59
N GLN A 432 6.29 12.01 32.72
CA GLN A 432 6.70 11.55 34.05
C GLN A 432 6.67 10.02 34.16
N LYS A 433 5.64 9.38 33.55
CA LYS A 433 5.54 7.90 33.50
C LYS A 433 6.74 7.32 32.73
N LEU A 434 7.03 7.85 31.54
CA LEU A 434 8.15 7.40 30.71
C LEU A 434 9.50 7.67 31.41
N ALA A 435 9.66 8.85 32.01
CA ALA A 435 10.88 9.22 32.73
C ALA A 435 11.17 8.24 33.88
N ARG A 436 10.16 7.87 34.69
CA ARG A 436 10.30 6.87 35.75
C ARG A 436 10.69 5.51 35.21
N GLN A 437 10.03 5.05 34.14
CA GLN A 437 10.30 3.74 33.54
C GLN A 437 11.71 3.62 32.98
N ALA A 438 12.21 4.67 32.34
CA ALA A 438 13.51 4.69 31.67
C ALA A 438 14.66 5.26 32.53
N LYS A 439 14.40 5.63 33.80
CA LYS A 439 15.36 6.35 34.66
C LYS A 439 15.90 7.62 33.97
N ALA A 440 15.02 8.38 33.33
CA ALA A 440 15.26 9.66 32.68
C ALA A 440 14.65 10.81 33.50
N ARG A 441 14.78 12.06 33.03
CA ARG A 441 14.26 13.26 33.70
C ARG A 441 13.10 13.85 32.92
N SER A 442 11.94 14.05 33.54
CA SER A 442 10.87 14.87 32.96
C SER A 442 11.10 16.33 33.28
N VAL A 443 11.03 17.20 32.26
CA VAL A 443 11.23 18.66 32.38
C VAL A 443 9.96 19.41 32.02
N LYS A 444 9.84 20.64 32.56
CA LYS A 444 8.76 21.57 32.21
C LYS A 444 9.27 22.57 31.15
N ARG A 445 8.36 23.11 30.35
CA ARG A 445 8.71 24.06 29.29
C ARG A 445 9.50 25.30 29.76
N PRO A 446 9.17 25.93 30.90
CA PRO A 446 9.94 27.06 31.40
C PRO A 446 11.40 26.73 31.76
N ASP A 447 11.69 25.45 32.08
CA ASP A 447 13.03 25.03 32.47
C ASP A 447 14.00 24.95 31.28
N LEU A 448 13.47 24.85 30.03
CA LEU A 448 14.29 24.71 28.81
C LEU A 448 15.29 25.88 28.62
N ARG A 449 14.90 27.07 29.03
CA ARG A 449 15.77 28.27 28.89
C ARG A 449 17.03 28.22 29.78
N LYS A 450 16.98 27.36 30.82
CA LYS A 450 18.10 27.18 31.78
C LYS A 450 18.97 25.98 31.48
N LEU A 451 18.55 25.16 30.50
CA LEU A 451 19.20 23.92 30.14
C LEU A 451 19.83 24.03 28.75
N SER A 452 20.98 23.42 28.59
CA SER A 452 21.62 23.21 27.28
C SER A 452 21.65 21.72 26.97
N PHE A 453 21.56 21.40 25.69
CA PHE A 453 21.50 20.00 25.21
C PHE A 453 22.54 19.82 24.08
N ASP A 454 23.07 18.62 23.96
CA ASP A 454 23.85 18.21 22.80
C ASP A 454 22.88 17.95 21.61
N VAL A 455 21.72 17.35 21.90
CA VAL A 455 20.70 17.04 20.88
C VAL A 455 19.31 17.34 21.41
N ILE A 456 18.46 17.91 20.54
CA ILE A 456 17.00 17.95 20.70
C ILE A 456 16.39 17.02 19.66
N ILE A 457 15.51 16.09 20.10
CA ILE A 457 14.84 15.13 19.23
C ILE A 457 13.34 15.42 19.21
N ASN A 458 12.76 15.71 18.04
CA ASN A 458 11.32 15.80 17.87
C ASN A 458 10.74 14.42 17.53
N ALA A 459 10.08 13.79 18.50
CA ALA A 459 9.33 12.56 18.35
C ALA A 459 7.80 12.78 18.45
N THR A 460 7.35 14.02 18.16
CA THR A 460 5.94 14.41 18.08
C THR A 460 5.49 14.56 16.63
N PRO A 461 4.18 14.52 16.32
CA PRO A 461 3.68 14.82 14.97
C PRO A 461 3.57 16.33 14.67
N VAL A 462 4.01 17.21 15.57
CA VAL A 462 3.90 18.67 15.38
C VAL A 462 4.86 19.13 14.29
N GLY A 463 4.32 19.75 13.24
CA GLY A 463 5.05 20.14 12.02
C GLY A 463 4.84 19.19 10.82
N MET A 464 4.16 18.04 11.01
CA MET A 464 3.86 17.09 9.95
C MET A 464 2.65 17.54 9.10
N ALA A 465 1.48 17.67 9.71
CA ALA A 465 0.26 18.07 9.00
C ALA A 465 0.19 19.60 8.79
N ASN A 466 0.55 20.38 9.81
CA ASN A 466 0.64 21.83 9.74
C ASN A 466 2.10 22.26 9.72
N THR A 467 2.62 22.54 8.53
CA THR A 467 4.02 22.92 8.31
C THR A 467 4.43 24.27 8.95
N ARG A 468 3.44 25.06 9.43
CA ARG A 468 3.69 26.33 10.14
C ARG A 468 3.91 26.14 11.64
N GLU A 469 3.61 24.95 12.18
CA GLU A 469 3.77 24.64 13.60
C GLU A 469 5.16 24.11 13.92
N SER A 470 5.61 24.35 15.14
CA SER A 470 6.83 23.79 15.73
C SER A 470 6.56 23.39 17.17
N PRO A 471 7.12 22.27 17.65
CA PRO A 471 6.97 21.86 19.05
C PRO A 471 7.69 22.78 20.04
N LEU A 472 8.69 23.53 19.57
CA LEU A 472 9.45 24.53 20.33
C LEU A 472 9.37 25.91 19.68
N ASN A 473 9.53 26.96 20.49
CA ASN A 473 9.80 28.29 20.01
C ASN A 473 11.32 28.44 19.73
N GLU A 474 11.68 29.42 18.94
CA GLU A 474 13.08 29.67 18.54
C GLU A 474 14.04 29.80 19.74
N ASN A 475 13.63 30.55 20.77
CA ASN A 475 14.41 30.77 21.98
C ASN A 475 14.48 29.57 22.94
N GLU A 476 13.83 28.47 22.62
CA GLU A 476 13.88 27.20 23.35
C GLU A 476 14.84 26.19 22.67
N ILE A 477 15.36 26.53 21.49
CA ILE A 477 16.33 25.71 20.76
C ILE A 477 17.72 26.07 21.25
N ASN A 478 18.22 25.29 22.21
CA ASN A 478 19.55 25.42 22.80
C ASN A 478 20.29 24.08 22.72
N ALA A 479 20.67 23.70 21.50
CA ALA A 479 21.31 22.42 21.23
C ALA A 479 22.30 22.53 20.05
N ARG A 480 23.31 21.67 20.03
CA ARG A 480 24.23 21.52 18.91
C ARG A 480 23.56 20.84 17.72
N TYR A 481 22.73 19.86 17.98
CA TYR A 481 21.97 19.11 16.96
C TYR A 481 20.47 19.17 17.23
N VAL A 482 19.69 19.22 16.15
CA VAL A 482 18.24 19.02 16.18
C VAL A 482 17.89 17.86 15.25
N PHE A 483 17.37 16.80 15.81
CA PHE A 483 16.90 15.63 15.08
C PHE A 483 15.38 15.66 15.01
N ASP A 484 14.82 15.90 13.82
CA ASP A 484 13.38 15.84 13.62
C ASP A 484 13.00 14.51 12.98
N MET A 485 12.21 13.70 13.67
CA MET A 485 11.76 12.39 13.15
C MET A 485 10.72 12.50 12.04
N ILE A 486 10.20 13.70 11.76
CA ILE A 486 9.31 13.95 10.64
C ILE A 486 10.13 13.91 9.34
N TYR A 487 9.71 13.07 8.39
CA TYR A 487 10.35 12.95 7.07
C TYR A 487 9.51 13.56 5.94
N ASP A 488 8.22 13.80 6.16
CA ASP A 488 7.31 14.46 5.23
C ASP A 488 6.49 15.52 6.00
N PRO A 489 6.74 16.84 5.78
CA PRO A 489 7.63 17.43 4.77
C PRO A 489 9.12 17.16 5.05
N ALA A 490 9.95 17.23 3.99
CA ALA A 490 11.39 17.00 4.10
C ALA A 490 12.10 18.05 5.01
N GLU A 491 11.54 19.24 5.15
CA GLU A 491 12.04 20.29 6.04
C GLU A 491 10.86 20.89 6.84
N THR A 492 10.90 20.72 8.15
CA THR A 492 9.91 21.27 9.09
C THR A 492 10.28 22.69 9.55
N ARG A 493 9.32 23.39 10.17
CA ARG A 493 9.58 24.68 10.80
C ARG A 493 10.64 24.58 11.91
N LEU A 494 10.61 23.50 12.70
CA LEU A 494 11.64 23.25 13.73
C LEU A 494 13.03 23.19 13.12
N MET A 495 13.20 22.48 12.01
CA MET A 495 14.48 22.36 11.32
C MET A 495 15.00 23.71 10.78
N LYS A 496 14.10 24.55 10.24
CA LYS A 496 14.47 25.92 9.79
C LYS A 496 14.96 26.79 10.94
N MET A 497 14.18 26.85 12.01
CA MET A 497 14.53 27.61 13.20
C MET A 497 15.83 27.09 13.84
N ALA A 498 16.09 25.79 13.82
CA ALA A 498 17.34 25.20 14.29
C ALA A 498 18.56 25.68 13.49
N LYS A 499 18.47 25.70 12.16
CA LYS A 499 19.50 26.22 11.26
C LYS A 499 19.77 27.72 11.50
N GLU A 500 18.73 28.52 11.66
CA GLU A 500 18.80 29.94 11.96
C GLU A 500 19.53 30.20 13.31
N ARG A 501 19.39 29.27 14.25
CA ARG A 501 20.09 29.28 15.55
C ARG A 501 21.51 28.65 15.51
N GLY A 502 21.98 28.24 14.33
CA GLY A 502 23.29 27.62 14.16
C GLY A 502 23.38 26.15 14.56
N ALA A 503 22.26 25.48 14.86
CA ALA A 503 22.25 24.05 15.15
C ALA A 503 22.35 23.23 13.85
N GLN A 504 23.05 22.09 13.93
CA GLN A 504 23.08 21.12 12.84
C GLN A 504 21.79 20.28 12.87
N VAL A 505 21.24 19.99 11.70
CA VAL A 505 19.96 19.29 11.57
C VAL A 505 20.17 17.85 11.10
N ILE A 506 19.51 16.91 11.77
CA ILE A 506 19.41 15.52 11.34
C ILE A 506 17.96 15.30 10.82
N PRO A 507 17.78 15.03 9.53
CA PRO A 507 16.46 14.90 8.94
C PRO A 507 15.82 13.54 9.25
N GLY A 508 14.51 13.50 9.38
CA GLY A 508 13.73 12.30 9.71
C GLY A 508 13.83 11.16 8.69
N ILE A 509 14.23 11.47 7.46
CA ILE A 509 14.49 10.47 6.43
C ILE A 509 15.56 9.45 6.87
N GLU A 510 16.57 9.89 7.65
CA GLU A 510 17.60 8.99 8.14
C GLU A 510 17.02 7.95 9.11
N MET A 511 16.17 8.38 10.06
CA MET A 511 15.47 7.46 10.93
C MET A 511 14.57 6.52 10.15
N PHE A 512 13.80 7.06 9.20
CA PHE A 512 12.84 6.30 8.40
C PHE A 512 13.52 5.18 7.62
N VAL A 513 14.66 5.46 6.98
CA VAL A 513 15.42 4.46 6.23
C VAL A 513 16.08 3.45 7.17
N GLN A 514 16.69 3.90 8.28
CA GLN A 514 17.39 2.99 9.21
C GLN A 514 16.44 1.98 9.86
N GLN A 515 15.26 2.42 10.34
CA GLN A 515 14.30 1.49 10.93
C GLN A 515 13.73 0.51 9.89
N ALA A 516 13.49 0.98 8.64
CA ALA A 516 13.00 0.15 7.56
C ALA A 516 14.05 -0.87 7.08
N ALA A 517 15.31 -0.47 7.00
CA ALA A 517 16.42 -1.37 6.70
C ALA A 517 16.49 -2.51 7.72
N ARG A 518 16.37 -2.18 9.03
CA ARG A 518 16.38 -3.20 10.07
C ARG A 518 15.16 -4.12 10.00
N GLN A 519 13.99 -3.62 9.67
CA GLN A 519 12.81 -4.46 9.42
C GLN A 519 13.04 -5.43 8.27
N PHE A 520 13.59 -4.94 7.16
CA PHE A 520 13.92 -5.76 6.00
C PHE A 520 14.87 -6.90 6.37
N GLU A 521 15.95 -6.60 7.14
CA GLU A 521 16.91 -7.60 7.61
C GLU A 521 16.25 -8.67 8.49
N ILE A 522 15.37 -8.26 9.42
CA ILE A 522 14.64 -9.19 10.29
C ILE A 522 13.75 -10.13 9.48
N TRP A 523 13.03 -9.63 8.47
CA TRP A 523 12.10 -10.44 7.70
C TRP A 523 12.75 -11.33 6.65
N THR A 524 13.88 -10.92 6.09
CA THR A 524 14.48 -11.59 4.95
C THR A 524 15.75 -12.35 5.28
N GLY A 525 16.42 -12.01 6.38
CA GLY A 525 17.78 -12.51 6.71
C GLY A 525 18.86 -11.96 5.79
N LYS A 526 18.53 -11.01 4.88
CA LYS A 526 19.46 -10.41 3.92
C LYS A 526 19.86 -9.01 4.35
N PRO A 527 21.08 -8.55 4.00
CA PRO A 527 21.46 -7.16 4.22
C PRO A 527 20.53 -6.21 3.44
N ALA A 528 20.14 -5.11 4.07
CA ALA A 528 19.27 -4.13 3.43
C ALA A 528 20.06 -3.29 2.40
N PRO A 529 19.53 -3.06 1.18
CA PRO A 529 20.14 -2.19 0.17
C PRO A 529 19.91 -0.72 0.51
N TRP A 530 20.61 -0.23 1.53
CA TRP A 530 20.37 1.07 2.18
C TRP A 530 20.41 2.26 1.21
N ASP A 531 21.37 2.28 0.28
CA ASP A 531 21.53 3.38 -0.69
C ASP A 531 20.32 3.46 -1.65
N ASP A 532 19.81 2.30 -2.11
CA ASP A 532 18.63 2.25 -2.97
C ASP A 532 17.37 2.66 -2.18
N MET A 533 17.27 2.25 -0.92
CA MET A 533 16.18 2.64 -0.03
C MET A 533 16.16 4.15 0.23
N LEU A 534 17.30 4.76 0.51
CA LEU A 534 17.43 6.20 0.71
C LEU A 534 17.08 6.97 -0.57
N ARG A 535 17.62 6.54 -1.71
CA ARG A 535 17.39 7.18 -3.00
C ARG A 535 15.91 7.22 -3.38
N VAL A 536 15.18 6.11 -3.24
CA VAL A 536 13.76 6.07 -3.64
C VAL A 536 12.90 6.98 -2.76
N VAL A 537 13.19 7.08 -1.46
CA VAL A 537 12.46 7.98 -0.56
C VAL A 537 12.77 9.44 -0.87
N THR A 538 14.05 9.76 -1.14
CA THR A 538 14.45 11.11 -1.48
C THR A 538 13.74 11.61 -2.75
N ILE A 539 13.70 10.78 -3.81
CA ILE A 539 12.98 11.09 -5.04
C ILE A 539 11.48 11.30 -4.77
N ALA A 540 10.85 10.38 -4.01
CA ALA A 540 9.42 10.48 -3.71
C ALA A 540 9.06 11.75 -2.92
N LEU A 541 9.92 12.19 -1.98
CA LEU A 541 9.73 13.45 -1.25
C LEU A 541 9.91 14.67 -2.14
N GLN A 542 10.88 14.66 -3.05
CA GLN A 542 11.08 15.74 -4.03
C GLN A 542 9.87 15.88 -4.97
N GLU A 543 9.34 14.78 -5.49
CA GLU A 543 8.14 14.78 -6.33
C GLU A 543 6.90 15.32 -5.60
N ARG A 544 6.73 14.95 -4.30
CA ARG A 544 5.65 15.48 -3.47
C ARG A 544 5.78 16.98 -3.27
N ALA A 545 6.98 17.45 -2.97
CA ALA A 545 7.26 18.88 -2.80
C ALA A 545 6.98 19.66 -4.10
N ALA A 546 7.41 19.17 -5.26
CA ALA A 546 7.14 19.77 -6.56
C ALA A 546 5.64 19.84 -6.87
N LYS A 547 4.89 18.76 -6.64
CA LYS A 547 3.42 18.74 -6.81
C LYS A 547 2.70 19.70 -5.85
N ALA A 548 3.19 19.86 -4.63
CA ALA A 548 2.63 20.80 -3.66
C ALA A 548 2.89 22.26 -4.07
N ALA A 549 4.07 22.55 -4.65
CA ALA A 549 4.42 23.87 -5.17
C ALA A 549 3.60 24.24 -6.41
N ALA A 550 3.32 23.29 -7.31
CA ALA A 550 2.53 23.50 -8.52
C ALA A 550 1.02 23.73 -8.25
N LYS A 551 0.53 23.42 -7.03
CA LYS A 551 -0.88 23.64 -6.61
C LYS A 551 -1.10 24.98 -5.90
N LYS A 552 -0.03 25.70 -5.57
CA LYS A 552 -0.06 27.06 -5.00
C LYS A 552 0.06 28.11 -6.09
#